data_bfde6113bb32c40365d89a6279f8b1ce
#
_entry.id   bfde6113bb32c40365d89a6279f8b1ce
#
_cell.length_a   1.000
_cell.length_b   1.000
_cell.length_c   1.000
_cell.angle_alpha   90.00
_cell.angle_beta   90.00
_cell.angle_gamma   90.00
#
_symmetry.space_group_name_H-M   'P 1'
#
loop_
_entity.id
_entity.type
_entity.pdbx_description
1 polymer ?
#
loop_
_entity_poly.entity_id
_entity_poly.type
_entity_poly.pdbx_seq_one_letter_code
_entity_poly.pdbx_strand_id
1 'polypeptide(L)'
;MQSPLLASRARRIGLAAATIMGVLLAASVTVANAQQQQMTTKIEKVWETPAQFKTPESVIYEPNENVLVVSNIDGAPDGKDKQGFISKVSPLNGSIIELNWVTGLDAPKGMTIINNTNNTLLYVSDITDLVEVDINNGKIINRYNAPGSAFLNDVASDNQGHVYVSDTVTNTIYRLDTKNLGNSNNNNASLQVWLQTPELNGPNGLYVDDINNKLIVVSVGPFSNPGGSIRAVDLQNRTISSLGEEGTAIPIGGLDGIEADSTGIYYYVTDNTAGKLYVVNSNGTGYETLDLQRQGTADLGTILDQNMIIIPMMQDNKLEAFRIRR
;
A
#
# COMPACT_ATOMS: atom_id res chain seq x y z
N MET A 1 82.08 12.98 52.70
CA MET A 1 82.08 13.94 53.83
C MET A 1 80.60 14.10 54.24
N GLN A 2 80.29 13.46 55.32
CA GLN A 2 79.69 13.92 56.56
C GLN A 2 78.22 14.45 56.45
N SER A 3 77.37 13.62 57.07
CA SER A 3 76.17 13.98 57.76
C SER A 3 76.36 15.13 58.74
N PRO A 4 75.31 15.69 59.45
CA PRO A 4 74.35 14.99 60.30
C PRO A 4 72.95 15.52 60.33
N LEU A 5 71.89 14.66 60.64
CA LEU A 5 71.18 14.50 61.89
C LEU A 5 70.67 15.76 62.64
N LEU A 6 69.37 15.81 62.89
CA LEU A 6 68.66 16.04 64.18
C LEU A 6 67.15 16.14 63.87
N ALA A 7 66.37 15.17 64.24
CA ALA A 7 65.74 14.79 65.48
C ALA A 7 64.64 15.74 65.99
N SER A 8 63.47 15.14 66.08
CA SER A 8 62.42 15.21 67.09
C SER A 8 61.49 16.41 67.21
N ARG A 9 60.24 16.17 67.09
CA ARG A 9 59.28 16.14 68.25
C ARG A 9 57.88 15.73 67.83
N ALA A 10 57.48 14.67 68.41
CA ALA A 10 56.10 14.25 68.43
C ALA A 10 55.24 15.22 69.26
N ARG A 11 54.08 15.58 68.75
CA ARG A 11 52.96 15.95 69.60
C ARG A 11 51.71 15.18 69.15
N ARG A 12 51.25 14.35 70.03
CA ARG A 12 49.94 13.71 70.02
C ARG A 12 48.94 14.80 70.33
N ILE A 13 47.94 14.90 69.51
CA ILE A 13 46.66 15.55 69.87
C ILE A 13 45.57 14.67 69.27
N GLY A 14 44.86 14.07 70.11
CA GLY A 14 43.47 13.82 70.28
C GLY A 14 42.65 13.31 69.10
N LEU A 15 42.25 12.06 69.27
CA LEU A 15 41.16 11.38 68.58
C LEU A 15 39.86 12.15 68.76
N ALA A 16 39.24 12.57 67.66
CA ALA A 16 37.82 12.79 67.61
C ALA A 16 37.30 12.06 66.37
N ALA A 17 36.80 10.86 66.61
CA ALA A 17 36.09 10.08 65.60
C ALA A 17 34.72 10.74 65.38
N ALA A 18 34.59 11.47 64.29
CA ALA A 18 33.29 11.87 63.75
C ALA A 18 32.86 10.80 62.75
N THR A 19 32.00 9.90 63.21
CA THR A 19 31.30 8.95 62.36
C THR A 19 30.32 9.73 61.51
N ILE A 20 30.68 10.06 60.28
CA ILE A 20 29.76 10.57 59.27
C ILE A 20 29.02 9.33 58.71
N MET A 21 27.84 9.10 59.22
CA MET A 21 26.90 8.13 58.68
C MET A 21 26.38 8.72 57.35
N GLY A 22 27.01 8.35 56.24
CA GLY A 22 26.55 8.67 54.92
C GLY A 22 25.28 7.87 54.64
N VAL A 23 24.14 8.56 54.73
CA VAL A 23 22.89 8.05 54.22
C VAL A 23 23.00 8.07 52.69
N LEU A 24 23.34 6.92 52.11
CA LEU A 24 23.13 6.67 50.66
C LEU A 24 21.61 6.63 50.44
N LEU A 25 21.03 7.76 50.04
CA LEU A 25 19.75 7.76 49.37
C LEU A 25 19.96 7.04 48.00
N ALA A 26 19.67 5.74 48.00
CA ALA A 26 19.40 5.05 46.75
C ALA A 26 18.12 5.65 46.16
N ALA A 27 18.26 6.62 45.30
CA ALA A 27 17.17 7.04 44.40
C ALA A 27 16.90 5.82 43.49
N SER A 28 15.94 5.00 43.90
CA SER A 28 15.34 4.03 42.99
C SER A 28 14.65 4.84 41.87
N VAL A 29 15.34 4.98 40.75
CA VAL A 29 14.72 5.36 39.51
C VAL A 29 13.81 4.19 39.13
N THR A 30 12.57 4.26 39.58
CA THR A 30 11.49 3.50 38.98
C THR A 30 11.38 4.00 37.56
N VAL A 31 12.06 3.29 36.64
CA VAL A 31 11.72 3.34 35.24
C VAL A 31 10.28 2.84 35.18
N ALA A 32 9.34 3.77 35.13
CA ALA A 32 8.00 3.47 34.74
C ALA A 32 8.12 2.87 33.35
N ASN A 33 8.08 1.53 33.25
CA ASN A 33 7.71 0.87 32.03
C ASN A 33 6.29 1.37 31.74
N ALA A 34 6.20 2.46 30.98
CA ALA A 34 5.02 2.72 30.19
C ALA A 34 4.94 1.48 29.29
N GLN A 35 4.17 0.49 29.67
CA GLN A 35 3.63 -0.48 28.76
C GLN A 35 2.91 0.37 27.71
N GLN A 36 3.60 0.61 26.59
CA GLN A 36 2.97 1.06 25.38
C GLN A 36 1.89 0.00 25.15
N GLN A 37 0.66 0.34 25.48
CA GLN A 37 -0.48 -0.48 25.17
C GLN A 37 -0.42 -0.60 23.64
N GLN A 38 0.08 -1.74 23.16
CA GLN A 38 0.12 -2.07 21.76
C GLN A 38 -1.34 -2.11 21.35
N MET A 39 -1.83 -1.03 20.75
CA MET A 39 -3.20 -0.98 20.25
C MET A 39 -3.28 -1.99 19.13
N THR A 40 -3.83 -3.15 19.45
CA THR A 40 -4.04 -4.20 18.46
C THR A 40 -5.17 -3.78 17.56
N THR A 41 -4.87 -3.71 16.27
CA THR A 41 -5.87 -3.44 15.24
C THR A 41 -6.95 -4.52 15.29
N LYS A 42 -8.20 -4.08 15.32
CA LYS A 42 -9.38 -4.95 15.22
C LYS A 42 -10.09 -4.64 13.92
N ILE A 43 -10.58 -5.68 13.28
CA ILE A 43 -11.46 -5.57 12.12
C ILE A 43 -12.83 -6.11 12.46
N GLU A 44 -13.86 -5.43 11.99
CA GLU A 44 -15.24 -5.84 12.14
C GLU A 44 -15.88 -5.87 10.76
N LYS A 45 -16.36 -7.05 10.32
CA LYS A 45 -17.07 -7.15 9.04
C LYS A 45 -18.37 -6.36 9.11
N VAL A 46 -18.55 -5.41 8.18
CA VAL A 46 -19.73 -4.53 8.13
C VAL A 46 -20.78 -5.11 7.19
N TRP A 47 -20.35 -5.52 5.99
CA TRP A 47 -21.21 -6.14 5.00
C TRP A 47 -20.39 -6.99 4.02
N GLU A 48 -21.07 -7.84 3.28
CA GLU A 48 -20.56 -8.55 2.11
C GLU A 48 -21.56 -8.48 0.98
N THR A 49 -21.09 -8.54 -0.26
CA THR A 49 -21.96 -8.56 -1.43
C THR A 49 -22.46 -9.98 -1.71
N PRO A 50 -23.54 -10.13 -2.50
CA PRO A 50 -23.84 -11.41 -3.15
C PRO A 50 -22.65 -11.87 -4.04
N ALA A 51 -22.47 -13.19 -4.19
CA ALA A 51 -21.44 -13.79 -5.04
C ALA A 51 -21.84 -13.73 -6.53
N GLN A 52 -21.87 -12.54 -7.10
CA GLN A 52 -22.30 -12.27 -8.48
C GLN A 52 -21.18 -11.70 -9.36
N PHE A 53 -20.07 -11.30 -8.78
CA PHE A 53 -18.90 -10.86 -9.52
C PHE A 53 -18.21 -12.02 -10.24
N LYS A 54 -17.24 -11.70 -11.06
CA LYS A 54 -16.45 -12.66 -11.81
C LYS A 54 -14.96 -12.40 -11.58
N THR A 55 -14.40 -13.09 -10.59
CA THR A 55 -13.02 -12.88 -10.19
C THR A 55 -12.75 -11.37 -9.98
N PRO A 56 -13.45 -10.72 -8.99
CA PRO A 56 -13.25 -9.30 -8.72
C PRO A 56 -11.82 -9.09 -8.25
N GLU A 57 -11.13 -8.12 -8.85
CA GLU A 57 -9.69 -7.99 -8.63
C GLU A 57 -9.33 -6.70 -7.88
N SER A 58 -9.95 -5.57 -8.22
CA SER A 58 -9.71 -4.30 -7.55
C SER A 58 -11.00 -3.59 -7.22
N VAL A 59 -10.96 -2.73 -6.20
CA VAL A 59 -12.09 -1.86 -5.82
C VAL A 59 -11.58 -0.49 -5.44
N ILE A 60 -12.22 0.56 -5.96
CA ILE A 60 -11.92 1.95 -5.61
C ILE A 60 -13.20 2.71 -5.25
N TYR A 61 -13.11 3.61 -4.27
CA TYR A 61 -14.22 4.47 -3.87
C TYR A 61 -14.23 5.77 -4.67
N GLU A 62 -15.37 6.08 -5.29
CA GLU A 62 -15.61 7.35 -5.96
C GLU A 62 -16.53 8.22 -5.07
N PRO A 63 -16.00 9.31 -4.48
CA PRO A 63 -16.71 10.06 -3.47
C PRO A 63 -17.82 10.97 -4.00
N ASN A 64 -17.74 11.46 -5.26
CA ASN A 64 -18.72 12.39 -5.80
C ASN A 64 -20.07 11.71 -6.09
N GLU A 65 -20.04 10.48 -6.64
CA GLU A 65 -21.23 9.65 -6.85
C GLU A 65 -21.55 8.79 -5.63
N ASN A 66 -20.63 8.70 -4.67
CA ASN A 66 -20.71 7.82 -3.50
C ASN A 66 -20.95 6.36 -3.91
N VAL A 67 -20.05 5.86 -4.74
CA VAL A 67 -20.07 4.47 -5.23
C VAL A 67 -18.72 3.81 -5.09
N LEU A 68 -18.71 2.49 -5.03
CA LEU A 68 -17.55 1.66 -5.23
C LEU A 68 -17.53 1.21 -6.69
N VAL A 69 -16.36 1.30 -7.31
CA VAL A 69 -16.09 0.81 -8.66
C VAL A 69 -15.25 -0.45 -8.54
N VAL A 70 -15.63 -1.54 -9.21
CA VAL A 70 -15.03 -2.87 -9.03
C VAL A 70 -14.65 -3.45 -10.38
N SER A 71 -13.38 -3.81 -10.56
CA SER A 71 -12.93 -4.54 -11.76
C SER A 71 -13.20 -6.03 -11.63
N ASN A 72 -13.57 -6.66 -12.75
CA ASN A 72 -13.87 -8.09 -12.84
C ASN A 72 -13.13 -8.70 -14.03
N ILE A 73 -12.31 -9.72 -13.78
CA ILE A 73 -11.51 -10.37 -14.82
C ILE A 73 -12.40 -11.19 -15.78
N ASP A 74 -13.36 -11.96 -15.25
CA ASP A 74 -14.25 -12.87 -15.98
C ASP A 74 -13.53 -13.74 -17.03
N GLY A 75 -12.61 -14.59 -16.56
CA GLY A 75 -11.82 -15.46 -17.42
C GLY A 75 -10.41 -15.69 -16.92
N ALA A 76 -9.50 -15.90 -17.85
CA ALA A 76 -8.08 -16.01 -17.53
C ALA A 76 -7.48 -14.60 -17.27
N PRO A 77 -6.59 -14.45 -16.28
CA PRO A 77 -6.06 -13.12 -15.91
C PRO A 77 -5.17 -12.48 -17.00
N ASP A 78 -4.81 -13.21 -18.02
CA ASP A 78 -4.08 -12.79 -19.22
C ASP A 78 -4.88 -13.02 -20.53
N GLY A 79 -6.17 -13.39 -20.40
CA GLY A 79 -7.06 -13.71 -21.52
C GLY A 79 -7.53 -12.43 -22.23
N LYS A 80 -7.29 -12.34 -23.55
CA LYS A 80 -7.78 -11.24 -24.39
C LYS A 80 -9.09 -11.63 -25.08
N ASP A 81 -10.16 -11.75 -24.29
CA ASP A 81 -11.45 -12.30 -24.74
C ASP A 81 -12.62 -11.30 -24.66
N LYS A 82 -12.38 -10.10 -24.12
CA LYS A 82 -13.34 -9.00 -23.93
C LYS A 82 -14.54 -9.35 -23.06
N GLN A 83 -14.36 -10.28 -22.13
CA GLN A 83 -15.39 -10.65 -21.17
C GLN A 83 -15.28 -9.83 -19.87
N GLY A 84 -14.11 -9.25 -19.59
CA GLY A 84 -13.86 -8.38 -18.45
C GLY A 84 -14.78 -7.16 -18.41
N PHE A 85 -15.15 -6.76 -17.19
CA PHE A 85 -16.08 -5.67 -16.97
C PHE A 85 -15.80 -4.93 -15.66
N ILE A 86 -16.42 -3.75 -15.51
CA ILE A 86 -16.40 -2.98 -14.27
C ILE A 86 -17.84 -2.86 -13.75
N SER A 87 -17.99 -2.96 -12.42
CA SER A 87 -19.26 -2.86 -11.72
C SER A 87 -19.33 -1.62 -10.83
N LYS A 88 -20.55 -1.15 -10.54
CA LYS A 88 -20.83 -0.16 -9.50
C LYS A 88 -21.58 -0.80 -8.32
N VAL A 89 -21.15 -0.46 -7.10
CA VAL A 89 -21.64 -1.04 -5.84
C VAL A 89 -21.89 0.07 -4.83
N SER A 90 -22.93 -0.09 -4.01
CA SER A 90 -23.22 0.83 -2.92
C SER A 90 -22.25 0.64 -1.75
N PRO A 91 -21.53 1.69 -1.32
CA PRO A 91 -20.63 1.60 -0.18
C PRO A 91 -21.36 1.40 1.16
N LEU A 92 -22.68 1.67 1.21
CA LEU A 92 -23.47 1.61 2.44
C LEU A 92 -23.73 0.17 2.90
N ASN A 93 -23.97 -0.73 1.95
CA ASN A 93 -24.45 -2.08 2.26
C ASN A 93 -24.01 -3.16 1.28
N GLY A 94 -23.13 -2.85 0.33
CA GLY A 94 -22.63 -3.79 -0.67
C GLY A 94 -23.66 -4.19 -1.75
N SER A 95 -24.81 -3.51 -1.87
CA SER A 95 -25.75 -3.81 -2.95
C SER A 95 -25.15 -3.43 -4.30
N ILE A 96 -25.27 -4.33 -5.28
CA ILE A 96 -24.81 -4.09 -6.65
C ILE A 96 -25.77 -3.11 -7.30
N ILE A 97 -25.26 -1.93 -7.72
CA ILE A 97 -26.03 -0.90 -8.43
C ILE A 97 -26.10 -1.27 -9.90
N GLU A 98 -24.94 -1.59 -10.50
CA GLU A 98 -24.84 -2.02 -11.89
C GLU A 98 -23.69 -3.01 -12.02
N LEU A 99 -24.00 -4.25 -12.44
CA LEU A 99 -22.98 -5.30 -12.50
C LEU A 99 -22.03 -5.11 -13.68
N ASN A 100 -22.56 -4.79 -14.85
CA ASN A 100 -21.79 -4.64 -16.10
C ASN A 100 -21.83 -3.16 -16.57
N TRP A 101 -21.32 -2.27 -15.71
CA TRP A 101 -21.35 -0.83 -16.00
C TRP A 101 -20.39 -0.44 -17.14
N VAL A 102 -19.16 -0.98 -17.17
CA VAL A 102 -18.25 -0.87 -18.32
C VAL A 102 -17.96 -2.26 -18.81
N THR A 103 -18.06 -2.46 -20.12
CA THR A 103 -17.80 -3.76 -20.77
C THR A 103 -16.81 -3.64 -21.92
N GLY A 104 -16.35 -4.77 -22.46
CA GLY A 104 -15.42 -4.82 -23.58
C GLY A 104 -13.96 -4.63 -23.13
N LEU A 105 -13.68 -4.87 -21.86
CA LEU A 105 -12.35 -5.04 -21.30
C LEU A 105 -11.94 -6.53 -21.43
N ASP A 106 -10.64 -6.78 -21.43
CA ASP A 106 -10.13 -8.14 -21.49
C ASP A 106 -10.05 -8.77 -20.07
N ALA A 107 -9.12 -8.32 -19.26
CA ALA A 107 -8.96 -8.77 -17.86
C ALA A 107 -8.57 -7.57 -16.96
N PRO A 108 -9.53 -6.65 -16.70
CA PRO A 108 -9.25 -5.43 -15.96
C PRO A 108 -8.85 -5.73 -14.52
N LYS A 109 -7.86 -5.00 -14.02
CA LYS A 109 -7.30 -5.16 -12.68
C LYS A 109 -7.31 -3.84 -11.91
N GLY A 110 -6.15 -3.37 -11.45
CA GLY A 110 -6.02 -2.18 -10.64
C GLY A 110 -6.54 -0.90 -11.31
N MET A 111 -6.99 0.03 -10.48
CA MET A 111 -7.68 1.25 -10.93
C MET A 111 -7.25 2.47 -10.13
N THR A 112 -7.28 3.63 -10.79
CA THR A 112 -7.18 4.93 -10.11
C THR A 112 -8.16 5.94 -10.70
N ILE A 113 -8.55 6.94 -9.91
CA ILE A 113 -9.46 8.02 -10.34
C ILE A 113 -8.71 9.34 -10.30
N ILE A 114 -8.79 10.08 -11.40
CA ILE A 114 -8.29 11.45 -11.50
C ILE A 114 -9.45 12.42 -11.66
N ASN A 115 -9.57 13.32 -10.71
CA ASN A 115 -10.54 14.41 -10.73
C ASN A 115 -9.90 15.63 -11.41
N ASN A 116 -10.29 15.91 -12.64
CA ASN A 116 -9.96 17.16 -13.33
C ASN A 116 -11.10 18.18 -13.16
N THR A 117 -10.81 19.46 -13.40
CA THR A 117 -11.80 20.54 -13.26
C THR A 117 -13.09 20.34 -14.06
N ASN A 118 -13.05 19.54 -15.11
CA ASN A 118 -14.18 19.34 -16.03
C ASN A 118 -14.69 17.90 -16.06
N ASN A 119 -13.88 16.91 -15.70
CA ASN A 119 -14.23 15.49 -15.80
C ASN A 119 -13.57 14.67 -14.70
N THR A 120 -14.29 13.70 -14.19
CA THR A 120 -13.71 12.61 -13.39
C THR A 120 -13.42 11.43 -14.30
N LEU A 121 -12.17 10.98 -14.31
CA LEU A 121 -11.68 9.93 -15.20
C LEU A 121 -11.21 8.74 -14.37
N LEU A 122 -11.65 7.56 -14.76
CA LEU A 122 -11.15 6.29 -14.24
C LEU A 122 -10.10 5.73 -15.18
N TYR A 123 -8.95 5.36 -14.65
CA TYR A 123 -7.91 4.63 -15.36
C TYR A 123 -7.85 3.21 -14.82
N VAL A 124 -7.91 2.23 -15.72
CA VAL A 124 -7.88 0.79 -15.37
C VAL A 124 -6.86 0.06 -16.22
N SER A 125 -6.05 -0.79 -15.59
CA SER A 125 -5.12 -1.66 -16.31
C SER A 125 -5.89 -2.82 -16.97
N ASP A 126 -5.54 -3.15 -18.22
CA ASP A 126 -6.19 -4.19 -19.02
C ASP A 126 -5.15 -4.95 -19.85
N ILE A 127 -4.44 -5.87 -19.21
CA ILE A 127 -3.36 -6.74 -19.71
C ILE A 127 -2.16 -5.97 -20.27
N THR A 128 -2.32 -5.26 -21.40
CA THR A 128 -1.24 -4.53 -22.08
C THR A 128 -1.58 -3.07 -22.33
N ASP A 129 -2.78 -2.67 -21.96
CA ASP A 129 -3.28 -1.31 -22.16
C ASP A 129 -3.72 -0.70 -20.82
N LEU A 130 -3.55 0.59 -20.65
CA LEU A 130 -4.25 1.39 -19.66
C LEU A 130 -5.47 1.99 -20.34
N VAL A 131 -6.65 1.71 -19.79
CA VAL A 131 -7.92 2.15 -20.37
C VAL A 131 -8.45 3.33 -19.57
N GLU A 132 -8.82 4.39 -20.29
CA GLU A 132 -9.42 5.61 -19.76
C GLU A 132 -10.93 5.58 -19.95
N VAL A 133 -11.67 5.75 -18.86
CA VAL A 133 -13.14 5.69 -18.82
C VAL A 133 -13.70 6.98 -18.23
N ASP A 134 -14.73 7.54 -18.87
CA ASP A 134 -15.53 8.60 -18.28
C ASP A 134 -16.42 8.02 -17.17
N ILE A 135 -16.18 8.44 -15.93
CA ILE A 135 -16.86 7.86 -14.76
C ILE A 135 -18.36 8.20 -14.70
N ASN A 136 -18.77 9.28 -15.37
CA ASN A 136 -20.18 9.70 -15.35
C ASN A 136 -21.09 8.79 -16.19
N ASN A 137 -20.52 8.12 -17.21
CA ASN A 137 -21.34 7.34 -18.16
C ASN A 137 -20.77 5.98 -18.54
N GLY A 138 -19.61 5.60 -17.98
CA GLY A 138 -18.96 4.30 -18.24
C GLY A 138 -18.34 4.17 -19.66
N LYS A 139 -18.23 5.28 -20.40
CA LYS A 139 -17.71 5.22 -21.76
C LYS A 139 -16.18 5.12 -21.75
N ILE A 140 -15.65 4.12 -22.43
CA ILE A 140 -14.21 4.05 -22.75
C ILE A 140 -13.87 5.22 -23.70
N ILE A 141 -12.95 6.10 -23.27
CA ILE A 141 -12.50 7.26 -24.01
C ILE A 141 -11.24 6.92 -24.81
N ASN A 142 -10.25 6.34 -24.15
CA ASN A 142 -8.95 6.02 -24.74
C ASN A 142 -8.41 4.67 -24.25
N ARG A 143 -7.45 4.15 -25.01
CA ARG A 143 -6.60 3.02 -24.62
C ARG A 143 -5.16 3.42 -24.88
N TYR A 144 -4.32 3.35 -23.85
CA TYR A 144 -2.90 3.69 -23.91
C TYR A 144 -2.09 2.41 -23.86
N ASN A 145 -1.49 2.03 -24.98
CA ASN A 145 -0.65 0.84 -25.02
C ASN A 145 0.62 1.03 -24.19
N ALA A 146 1.00 -0.01 -23.46
CA ALA A 146 2.27 -0.09 -22.73
C ALA A 146 3.29 -0.91 -23.55
N PRO A 147 4.24 -0.27 -24.23
CA PRO A 147 5.17 -0.97 -25.11
C PRO A 147 6.02 -1.99 -24.36
N GLY A 148 5.98 -3.26 -24.78
CA GLY A 148 6.73 -4.35 -24.19
C GLY A 148 6.14 -4.92 -22.90
N SER A 149 4.96 -4.48 -22.48
CA SER A 149 4.24 -5.04 -21.34
C SER A 149 3.76 -6.45 -21.61
N ALA A 150 3.57 -7.20 -20.51
CA ALA A 150 3.04 -8.55 -20.56
C ALA A 150 1.87 -8.75 -19.60
N PHE A 151 1.86 -8.07 -18.46
CA PHE A 151 0.85 -8.25 -17.43
C PHE A 151 0.74 -6.97 -16.57
N LEU A 152 0.08 -5.96 -17.14
CA LEU A 152 -0.27 -4.77 -16.37
C LEU A 152 -1.18 -5.18 -15.21
N ASN A 153 -0.88 -4.68 -14.03
CA ASN A 153 -1.58 -5.07 -12.82
C ASN A 153 -2.21 -3.86 -12.13
N ASP A 154 -1.53 -3.17 -11.26
CA ASP A 154 -2.13 -2.09 -10.49
C ASP A 154 -1.83 -0.70 -11.04
N VAL A 155 -2.67 0.27 -10.63
CA VAL A 155 -2.66 1.65 -11.13
C VAL A 155 -2.79 2.63 -9.97
N ALA A 156 -1.83 3.54 -9.83
CA ALA A 156 -1.87 4.64 -8.88
C ALA A 156 -1.65 5.99 -9.58
N SER A 157 -2.12 7.08 -8.98
CA SER A 157 -1.89 8.43 -9.52
C SER A 157 -1.36 9.39 -8.47
N ASP A 158 -0.55 10.36 -8.91
CA ASP A 158 -0.09 11.46 -8.08
C ASP A 158 -0.95 12.73 -8.27
N ASN A 159 -0.77 13.70 -7.37
CA ASN A 159 -1.46 14.99 -7.44
C ASN A 159 -0.94 15.89 -8.60
N GLN A 160 0.10 15.46 -9.30
CA GLN A 160 0.64 16.15 -10.47
C GLN A 160 0.03 15.67 -11.79
N GLY A 161 -0.84 14.64 -11.74
CA GLY A 161 -1.52 14.07 -12.90
C GLY A 161 -0.68 13.03 -13.63
N HIS A 162 0.26 12.39 -12.97
CA HIS A 162 0.89 11.20 -13.50
C HIS A 162 0.10 9.96 -13.04
N VAL A 163 -0.05 9.02 -13.95
CA VAL A 163 -0.60 7.68 -13.68
C VAL A 163 0.54 6.67 -13.78
N TYR A 164 0.75 5.91 -12.73
CA TYR A 164 1.75 4.83 -12.65
C TYR A 164 1.04 3.50 -12.78
N VAL A 165 1.63 2.59 -13.55
CA VAL A 165 1.07 1.25 -13.80
C VAL A 165 2.15 0.20 -13.61
N SER A 166 1.91 -0.79 -12.76
CA SER A 166 2.81 -1.93 -12.59
C SER A 166 2.64 -2.97 -13.70
N ASP A 167 3.75 -3.60 -14.09
CA ASP A 167 3.75 -4.83 -14.88
C ASP A 167 4.50 -5.91 -14.10
N THR A 168 3.75 -6.86 -13.61
CA THR A 168 4.25 -7.91 -12.70
C THR A 168 5.27 -8.82 -13.39
N VAL A 169 5.07 -9.13 -14.67
CA VAL A 169 5.90 -10.09 -15.40
C VAL A 169 7.21 -9.47 -15.87
N THR A 170 7.17 -8.22 -16.33
CA THR A 170 8.35 -7.55 -16.88
C THR A 170 9.16 -6.76 -15.86
N ASN A 171 8.74 -6.75 -14.58
CA ASN A 171 9.34 -5.93 -13.53
C ASN A 171 9.45 -4.46 -13.93
N THR A 172 8.35 -3.91 -14.40
CA THR A 172 8.29 -2.55 -14.95
C THR A 172 7.21 -1.74 -14.25
N ILE A 173 7.51 -0.47 -14.00
CA ILE A 173 6.51 0.56 -13.72
C ILE A 173 6.45 1.46 -14.95
N TYR A 174 5.28 1.57 -15.54
CA TYR A 174 4.99 2.54 -16.59
C TYR A 174 4.43 3.83 -16.02
N ARG A 175 4.51 4.92 -16.79
CA ARG A 175 3.91 6.21 -16.42
C ARG A 175 3.25 6.87 -17.62
N LEU A 176 2.04 7.42 -17.39
CA LEU A 176 1.33 8.32 -18.29
C LEU A 176 1.30 9.72 -17.65
N ASP A 177 1.59 10.76 -18.43
CA ASP A 177 1.40 12.16 -18.04
C ASP A 177 0.08 12.66 -18.60
N THR A 178 -0.95 12.75 -17.75
CA THR A 178 -2.31 13.10 -18.21
C THR A 178 -2.48 14.58 -18.53
N LYS A 179 -1.65 15.48 -18.00
CA LYS A 179 -1.70 16.92 -18.30
C LYS A 179 -1.27 17.24 -19.73
N ASN A 180 -0.48 16.38 -20.33
CA ASN A 180 0.00 16.52 -21.69
C ASN A 180 -0.86 15.78 -22.74
N LEU A 181 -1.95 15.13 -22.30
CA LEU A 181 -2.95 14.53 -23.18
C LEU A 181 -3.76 15.65 -23.85
N GLY A 182 -3.78 15.69 -25.17
CA GLY A 182 -4.56 16.69 -25.93
C GLY A 182 -3.77 17.87 -26.47
N ASN A 183 -2.48 17.98 -26.22
CA ASN A 183 -1.62 18.86 -26.98
C ASN A 183 -1.52 18.32 -28.41
N SER A 184 -1.99 19.10 -29.39
CA SER A 184 -2.19 18.74 -30.80
C SER A 184 -0.97 18.17 -31.56
N ASN A 185 0.17 18.05 -30.89
CA ASN A 185 1.39 17.43 -31.39
C ASN A 185 1.65 16.01 -30.91
N ASN A 186 0.79 15.45 -30.01
CA ASN A 186 0.97 14.13 -29.40
C ASN A 186 -0.21 13.20 -29.71
N ASN A 187 -0.44 12.91 -30.99
CA ASN A 187 -1.49 11.96 -31.44
C ASN A 187 -1.22 10.49 -31.05
N ASN A 188 -0.11 10.20 -30.37
CA ASN A 188 0.27 8.88 -29.89
C ASN A 188 0.68 8.95 -28.41
N ALA A 189 -0.22 9.39 -27.55
CA ALA A 189 0.01 9.24 -26.11
C ALA A 189 0.07 7.74 -25.78
N SER A 190 1.19 7.28 -25.28
CA SER A 190 1.42 5.91 -24.81
C SER A 190 2.05 5.95 -23.44
N LEU A 191 1.85 4.88 -22.70
CA LEU A 191 2.61 4.66 -21.47
C LEU A 191 4.11 4.62 -21.79
N GLN A 192 4.89 5.25 -20.92
CA GLN A 192 6.35 5.24 -21.04
C GLN A 192 6.92 4.38 -19.91
N VAL A 193 7.96 3.61 -20.20
CA VAL A 193 8.73 2.94 -19.15
C VAL A 193 9.30 4.02 -18.22
N TRP A 194 8.83 4.03 -16.97
CA TRP A 194 9.31 4.94 -15.95
C TRP A 194 10.44 4.33 -15.13
N LEU A 195 10.29 3.04 -14.76
CA LEU A 195 11.32 2.27 -14.06
C LEU A 195 11.20 0.80 -14.46
N GLN A 196 12.33 0.19 -14.81
CA GLN A 196 12.40 -1.25 -15.10
C GLN A 196 13.62 -1.84 -14.43
N THR A 197 13.41 -2.77 -13.50
CA THR A 197 14.49 -3.44 -12.77
C THR A 197 13.99 -4.71 -12.07
N PRO A 198 14.80 -5.77 -11.99
CA PRO A 198 14.47 -6.97 -11.22
C PRO A 198 14.26 -6.72 -9.72
N GLU A 199 14.74 -5.60 -9.17
CA GLU A 199 14.55 -5.24 -7.76
C GLU A 199 13.07 -5.02 -7.39
N LEU A 200 12.21 -4.72 -8.38
CA LEU A 200 10.76 -4.64 -8.18
C LEU A 200 10.14 -5.99 -7.83
N ASN A 201 10.76 -7.10 -8.26
CA ASN A 201 10.43 -8.47 -7.86
C ASN A 201 8.94 -8.84 -8.04
N GLY A 202 8.41 -8.66 -9.24
CA GLY A 202 7.00 -8.88 -9.54
C GLY A 202 6.09 -7.81 -8.91
N PRO A 203 6.24 -6.52 -9.33
CA PRO A 203 5.43 -5.43 -8.78
C PRO A 203 3.94 -5.69 -9.03
N ASN A 204 3.13 -5.48 -8.00
CA ASN A 204 1.70 -5.62 -8.00
C ASN A 204 1.10 -4.29 -7.51
N GLY A 205 0.56 -4.21 -6.31
CA GLY A 205 -0.07 -3.03 -5.77
C GLY A 205 0.82 -1.79 -5.70
N LEU A 206 0.25 -0.64 -5.98
CA LEU A 206 0.89 0.67 -6.03
C LEU A 206 0.16 1.67 -5.15
N TYR A 207 0.88 2.43 -4.36
CA TYR A 207 0.35 3.57 -3.63
C TYR A 207 1.27 4.78 -3.78
N VAL A 208 0.73 5.95 -4.17
CA VAL A 208 1.52 7.18 -4.22
C VAL A 208 1.42 7.92 -2.89
N ASP A 209 2.53 8.02 -2.20
CA ASP A 209 2.71 8.88 -1.03
C ASP A 209 3.22 10.26 -1.48
N ASP A 210 2.29 11.13 -1.86
CA ASP A 210 2.59 12.49 -2.32
C ASP A 210 3.30 13.33 -1.25
N ILE A 211 3.05 13.06 0.03
CA ILE A 211 3.65 13.82 1.13
C ILE A 211 5.15 13.56 1.21
N ASN A 212 5.54 12.29 1.08
CA ASN A 212 6.93 11.85 1.16
C ASN A 212 7.59 11.71 -0.22
N ASN A 213 6.88 12.06 -1.30
CA ASN A 213 7.35 11.98 -2.69
C ASN A 213 7.83 10.57 -3.08
N LYS A 214 7.02 9.56 -2.75
CA LYS A 214 7.35 8.15 -2.97
C LYS A 214 6.22 7.41 -3.67
N LEU A 215 6.59 6.46 -4.51
CA LEU A 215 5.72 5.38 -4.94
C LEU A 215 6.03 4.15 -4.07
N ILE A 216 5.05 3.70 -3.32
CA ILE A 216 5.14 2.47 -2.54
C ILE A 216 4.66 1.33 -3.44
N VAL A 217 5.47 0.30 -3.53
CA VAL A 217 5.24 -0.86 -4.41
C VAL A 217 5.22 -2.12 -3.55
N VAL A 218 4.13 -2.84 -3.58
CA VAL A 218 4.08 -4.20 -3.05
C VAL A 218 4.29 -5.18 -4.19
N SER A 219 4.91 -6.31 -3.90
CA SER A 219 5.32 -7.29 -4.91
C SER A 219 4.79 -8.66 -4.57
N VAL A 220 4.44 -9.43 -5.59
CA VAL A 220 4.04 -10.83 -5.42
C VAL A 220 5.25 -11.77 -5.40
N GLY A 221 6.38 -11.34 -5.94
CA GLY A 221 7.51 -12.21 -6.23
C GLY A 221 7.29 -13.03 -7.51
N PRO A 222 8.14 -14.02 -7.77
CA PRO A 222 7.91 -14.95 -8.88
C PRO A 222 6.64 -15.78 -8.65
N PHE A 223 5.77 -15.87 -9.64
CA PHE A 223 4.52 -16.66 -9.53
C PHE A 223 4.73 -18.13 -9.11
N SER A 224 5.88 -18.71 -9.47
CA SER A 224 6.25 -20.06 -9.06
C SER A 224 6.63 -20.21 -7.59
N ASN A 225 6.97 -19.13 -6.93
CA ASN A 225 7.38 -19.09 -5.53
C ASN A 225 7.12 -17.68 -4.96
N PRO A 226 5.88 -17.37 -4.58
CA PRO A 226 5.52 -16.07 -4.04
C PRO A 226 6.40 -15.68 -2.83
N GLY A 227 6.97 -14.51 -2.87
CA GLY A 227 7.93 -14.02 -1.88
C GLY A 227 8.32 -12.57 -2.12
N GLY A 228 7.33 -11.80 -2.55
CA GLY A 228 7.46 -10.36 -2.71
C GLY A 228 7.57 -9.63 -1.38
N SER A 229 7.81 -8.34 -1.45
CA SER A 229 7.97 -7.46 -0.29
C SER A 229 7.49 -6.05 -0.62
N ILE A 230 7.72 -5.11 0.29
CA ILE A 230 7.34 -3.70 0.09
C ILE A 230 8.60 -2.89 -0.23
N ARG A 231 8.52 -2.09 -1.29
CA ARG A 231 9.56 -1.17 -1.74
C ARG A 231 9.04 0.26 -1.73
N ALA A 232 9.92 1.22 -1.49
CA ALA A 232 9.67 2.63 -1.68
C ALA A 232 10.55 3.14 -2.82
N VAL A 233 9.94 3.75 -3.83
CA VAL A 233 10.63 4.33 -4.99
C VAL A 233 10.49 5.84 -4.92
N ASP A 234 11.59 6.57 -4.90
CA ASP A 234 11.58 8.03 -4.93
C ASP A 234 11.04 8.53 -6.29
N LEU A 235 10.01 9.36 -6.27
CA LEU A 235 9.34 9.83 -7.49
C LEU A 235 10.21 10.73 -8.36
N GLN A 236 11.21 11.40 -7.77
CA GLN A 236 12.07 12.34 -8.48
C GLN A 236 13.27 11.65 -9.15
N ASN A 237 13.98 10.80 -8.40
CA ASN A 237 15.24 10.20 -8.86
C ASN A 237 15.15 8.70 -9.13
N ARG A 238 14.02 8.05 -8.81
CA ARG A 238 13.71 6.63 -9.02
C ARG A 238 14.60 5.66 -8.24
N THR A 239 15.22 6.13 -7.16
CA THR A 239 15.97 5.23 -6.29
C THR A 239 15.01 4.33 -5.52
N ILE A 240 15.36 3.04 -5.45
CA ILE A 240 14.58 2.03 -4.74
C ILE A 240 15.20 1.83 -3.36
N SER A 241 14.36 1.71 -2.36
CA SER A 241 14.72 1.31 -1.01
C SER A 241 13.72 0.31 -0.46
N SER A 242 14.10 -0.45 0.55
CA SER A 242 13.12 -1.19 1.36
C SER A 242 12.22 -0.19 2.09
N LEU A 243 10.99 -0.59 2.40
CA LEU A 243 10.18 0.17 3.35
C LEU A 243 10.79 -0.06 4.74
N GLY A 244 11.29 0.99 5.37
CA GLY A 244 11.97 0.93 6.66
C GLY A 244 13.49 0.68 6.58
N GLU A 245 14.13 0.65 7.76
CA GLU A 245 15.56 0.43 7.90
C GLU A 245 15.95 -1.04 7.70
N GLU A 246 17.23 -1.29 7.40
CA GLU A 246 17.76 -2.65 7.25
C GLU A 246 17.51 -3.47 8.55
N GLY A 247 16.98 -4.66 8.38
CA GLY A 247 16.67 -5.57 9.50
C GLY A 247 15.31 -5.35 10.15
N THR A 248 14.52 -4.37 9.70
CA THR A 248 13.14 -4.20 10.16
C THR A 248 12.24 -5.26 9.53
N ALA A 249 11.36 -5.87 10.34
CA ALA A 249 10.38 -6.82 9.82
C ALA A 249 9.31 -6.08 9.01
N ILE A 250 9.14 -6.50 7.74
CA ILE A 250 8.06 -6.11 6.85
C ILE A 250 7.40 -7.38 6.30
N PRO A 251 6.14 -7.33 5.83
CA PRO A 251 5.51 -8.49 5.23
C PRO A 251 6.28 -9.01 4.01
N ILE A 252 6.35 -10.34 3.90
CA ILE A 252 6.87 -11.04 2.73
C ILE A 252 5.83 -12.10 2.35
N GLY A 253 5.41 -12.10 1.09
CA GLY A 253 4.38 -13.03 0.62
C GLY A 253 3.95 -12.76 -0.80
N GLY A 254 2.80 -13.28 -1.17
CA GLY A 254 2.12 -12.93 -2.42
C GLY A 254 1.33 -11.64 -2.24
N LEU A 255 2.04 -10.53 -2.02
CA LEU A 255 1.40 -9.25 -1.73
C LEU A 255 0.68 -8.74 -2.97
N ASP A 256 -0.54 -8.21 -2.77
CA ASP A 256 -1.44 -7.83 -3.84
C ASP A 256 -1.71 -6.33 -3.82
N GLY A 257 -2.69 -5.85 -3.06
CA GLY A 257 -3.05 -4.44 -2.99
C GLY A 257 -2.40 -3.69 -1.82
N ILE A 258 -2.35 -2.38 -1.93
CA ILE A 258 -1.88 -1.47 -0.88
C ILE A 258 -2.67 -0.17 -0.86
N GLU A 259 -3.13 0.23 0.32
CA GLU A 259 -3.77 1.51 0.56
C GLU A 259 -3.32 2.12 1.89
N ALA A 260 -3.35 3.45 2.00
CA ALA A 260 -3.06 4.13 3.25
C ALA A 260 -4.32 4.30 4.12
N ASP A 261 -4.12 4.41 5.43
CA ASP A 261 -5.17 4.88 6.34
C ASP A 261 -5.36 6.41 6.23
N SER A 262 -6.42 6.94 6.85
CA SER A 262 -6.72 8.38 6.82
C SER A 262 -5.66 9.27 7.47
N THR A 263 -4.71 8.71 8.21
CA THR A 263 -3.62 9.44 8.87
C THR A 263 -2.31 9.39 8.12
N GLY A 264 -2.16 8.46 7.13
CA GLY A 264 -0.91 8.18 6.45
C GLY A 264 0.14 7.50 7.34
N ILE A 265 -0.23 7.07 8.56
CA ILE A 265 0.68 6.39 9.49
C ILE A 265 0.79 4.91 9.18
N TYR A 266 -0.26 4.34 8.57
CA TYR A 266 -0.32 2.92 8.28
C TYR A 266 -0.73 2.65 6.85
N TYR A 267 -0.15 1.58 6.30
CA TYR A 267 -0.60 0.96 5.06
C TYR A 267 -1.37 -0.33 5.37
N TYR A 268 -2.44 -0.55 4.63
CA TYR A 268 -3.15 -1.82 4.55
C TYR A 268 -2.64 -2.57 3.33
N VAL A 269 -2.16 -3.80 3.52
CA VAL A 269 -1.59 -4.61 2.45
C VAL A 269 -2.24 -5.98 2.45
N THR A 270 -2.81 -6.38 1.33
CA THR A 270 -3.37 -7.73 1.16
C THR A 270 -2.31 -8.72 0.71
N ASP A 271 -2.47 -9.98 1.12
CA ASP A 271 -1.70 -11.12 0.62
C ASP A 271 -2.66 -12.11 -0.01
N ASN A 272 -2.70 -12.12 -1.32
CA ASN A 272 -3.60 -12.96 -2.12
C ASN A 272 -3.41 -14.46 -1.82
N THR A 273 -2.17 -14.88 -1.68
CA THR A 273 -1.81 -16.29 -1.49
C THR A 273 -2.11 -16.77 -0.08
N ALA A 274 -1.79 -15.95 0.93
CA ALA A 274 -1.94 -16.33 2.33
C ALA A 274 -3.32 -15.98 2.91
N GLY A 275 -4.12 -15.16 2.20
CA GLY A 275 -5.43 -14.72 2.69
C GLY A 275 -5.36 -13.83 3.92
N LYS A 276 -4.39 -12.91 3.93
CA LYS A 276 -4.09 -12.05 5.06
C LYS A 276 -4.23 -10.58 4.69
N LEU A 277 -4.46 -9.78 5.70
CA LEU A 277 -4.32 -8.35 5.68
C LEU A 277 -3.20 -7.96 6.63
N TYR A 278 -2.21 -7.25 6.15
CA TYR A 278 -1.17 -6.65 6.97
C TYR A 278 -1.49 -5.18 7.23
N VAL A 279 -1.26 -4.74 8.46
CA VAL A 279 -1.31 -3.34 8.85
C VAL A 279 0.13 -2.92 9.12
N VAL A 280 0.72 -2.21 8.20
CA VAL A 280 2.16 -1.91 8.16
C VAL A 280 2.38 -0.46 8.56
N ASN A 281 3.30 -0.19 9.48
CA ASN A 281 3.71 1.19 9.75
C ASN A 281 4.32 1.81 8.49
N SER A 282 3.87 2.99 8.08
CA SER A 282 4.32 3.64 6.85
C SER A 282 5.82 3.99 6.84
N ASN A 283 6.43 4.09 8.03
CA ASN A 283 7.89 4.22 8.18
C ASN A 283 8.64 2.87 8.18
N GLY A 284 7.94 1.74 8.00
CA GLY A 284 8.52 0.41 7.94
C GLY A 284 9.02 -0.15 9.27
N THR A 285 8.62 0.40 10.42
CA THR A 285 9.12 -0.05 11.74
C THR A 285 8.45 -1.32 12.28
N GLY A 286 7.50 -1.89 11.56
CA GLY A 286 6.80 -3.12 11.94
C GLY A 286 5.42 -3.22 11.32
N TYR A 287 4.76 -4.34 11.59
CA TYR A 287 3.40 -4.59 11.09
C TYR A 287 2.61 -5.53 12.01
N GLU A 288 1.30 -5.48 11.89
CA GLU A 288 0.36 -6.46 12.45
C GLU A 288 -0.20 -7.33 11.33
N THR A 289 -0.54 -8.57 11.66
CA THR A 289 -1.15 -9.52 10.73
C THR A 289 -2.58 -9.83 11.18
N LEU A 290 -3.53 -9.68 10.26
CA LEU A 290 -4.91 -10.05 10.43
C LEU A 290 -5.23 -11.21 9.47
N ASP A 291 -5.62 -12.35 10.02
CA ASP A 291 -5.99 -13.52 9.23
C ASP A 291 -7.46 -13.40 8.81
N LEU A 292 -7.68 -13.22 7.52
CA LEU A 292 -9.03 -13.14 6.95
C LEU A 292 -9.65 -14.53 6.72
N GLN A 293 -8.86 -15.61 6.95
CA GLN A 293 -9.26 -17.01 6.79
C GLN A 293 -9.80 -17.32 5.39
N ARG A 294 -9.29 -16.63 4.38
CA ARG A 294 -9.70 -16.76 2.99
C ARG A 294 -8.51 -16.54 2.07
N GLN A 295 -8.45 -17.27 0.97
CA GLN A 295 -7.49 -17.05 -0.10
C GLN A 295 -8.09 -16.20 -1.20
N GLY A 296 -7.22 -15.57 -2.02
CA GLY A 296 -7.66 -14.72 -3.13
C GLY A 296 -8.15 -13.36 -2.66
N THR A 297 -7.57 -12.81 -1.57
CA THR A 297 -7.73 -11.41 -1.22
C THR A 297 -6.96 -10.56 -2.20
N ALA A 298 -7.67 -9.78 -3.01
CA ALA A 298 -7.08 -9.01 -4.10
C ALA A 298 -6.85 -7.54 -3.70
N ASP A 299 -6.74 -6.66 -4.68
CA ASP A 299 -6.44 -5.26 -4.45
C ASP A 299 -7.57 -4.54 -3.71
N LEU A 300 -7.25 -3.94 -2.58
CA LEU A 300 -8.22 -3.35 -1.66
C LEU A 300 -8.45 -1.87 -1.94
N GLY A 301 -9.65 -1.39 -1.58
CA GLY A 301 -9.96 0.04 -1.53
C GLY A 301 -10.33 0.52 -0.15
N THR A 302 -10.23 1.82 0.08
CA THR A 302 -10.54 2.46 1.36
C THR A 302 -11.69 3.47 1.25
N ILE A 303 -12.49 3.58 2.32
CA ILE A 303 -13.39 4.72 2.56
C ILE A 303 -12.87 5.40 3.83
N LEU A 304 -12.00 6.38 3.63
CA LEU A 304 -11.16 6.95 4.68
C LEU A 304 -11.94 7.61 5.82
N ASP A 305 -13.00 8.34 5.51
CA ASP A 305 -13.86 9.04 6.49
C ASP A 305 -14.69 8.07 7.36
N GLN A 306 -14.81 6.82 6.94
CA GLN A 306 -15.53 5.77 7.66
C GLN A 306 -14.58 4.75 8.32
N ASN A 307 -13.29 4.89 8.16
CA ASN A 307 -12.28 3.90 8.57
C ASN A 307 -12.62 2.49 8.05
N MET A 308 -13.04 2.42 6.80
CA MET A 308 -13.43 1.16 6.16
C MET A 308 -12.42 0.77 5.09
N ILE A 309 -12.19 -0.53 5.02
CA ILE A 309 -11.53 -1.17 3.88
C ILE A 309 -12.52 -2.11 3.20
N ILE A 310 -12.42 -2.19 1.89
CA ILE A 310 -13.19 -3.11 1.08
C ILE A 310 -12.21 -4.02 0.36
N ILE A 311 -12.41 -5.33 0.46
CA ILE A 311 -11.49 -6.33 -0.11
C ILE A 311 -12.27 -7.21 -1.10
N PRO A 312 -11.82 -7.27 -2.36
CA PRO A 312 -12.31 -8.26 -3.29
C PRO A 312 -11.85 -9.67 -2.87
N MET A 313 -12.79 -10.59 -2.81
CA MET A 313 -12.57 -12.00 -2.56
C MET A 313 -12.71 -12.74 -3.89
N MET A 314 -11.60 -12.81 -4.65
CA MET A 314 -11.59 -13.29 -6.04
C MET A 314 -12.21 -14.67 -6.19
N GLN A 315 -11.86 -15.61 -5.30
CA GLN A 315 -12.35 -16.98 -5.35
C GLN A 315 -13.82 -17.14 -4.96
N ASP A 316 -14.30 -16.21 -4.11
CA ASP A 316 -15.69 -16.20 -3.63
C ASP A 316 -16.61 -15.35 -4.52
N ASN A 317 -16.07 -14.65 -5.52
CA ASN A 317 -16.82 -13.77 -6.43
C ASN A 317 -17.65 -12.70 -5.69
N LYS A 318 -17.09 -12.12 -4.64
CA LYS A 318 -17.76 -11.11 -3.80
C LYS A 318 -16.78 -10.07 -3.26
N LEU A 319 -17.32 -8.99 -2.67
CA LEU A 319 -16.59 -8.05 -1.84
C LEU A 319 -16.94 -8.27 -0.37
N GLU A 320 -15.99 -8.03 0.49
CA GLU A 320 -16.20 -7.89 1.94
C GLU A 320 -15.72 -6.53 2.43
N ALA A 321 -16.54 -5.84 3.23
CA ALA A 321 -16.22 -4.57 3.84
C ALA A 321 -15.95 -4.74 5.34
N PHE A 322 -14.87 -4.15 5.81
CA PHE A 322 -14.45 -4.20 7.20
C PHE A 322 -14.23 -2.80 7.74
N ARG A 323 -14.66 -2.59 8.98
CA ARG A 323 -14.29 -1.39 9.74
C ARG A 323 -13.05 -1.66 10.56
N ILE A 324 -12.08 -0.74 10.46
CA ILE A 324 -10.84 -0.79 11.24
C ILE A 324 -11.05 -0.01 12.53
N ARG A 325 -10.65 -0.61 13.65
CA ARG A 325 -10.62 0.02 14.99
C ARG A 325 -9.23 -0.17 15.60
N ARG A 326 -8.69 0.91 16.11
CA ARG A 326 -7.41 0.95 16.84
C ARG A 326 -7.58 1.63 18.17
#